data_ed1d29abf4fb79121510513266ba84d7
#
_entry.id   ed1d29abf4fb79121510513266ba84d7
#
_cell.length_a   1.000
_cell.length_b   1.000
_cell.length_c   1.000
_cell.angle_alpha   90.00
_cell.angle_beta   90.00
_cell.angle_gamma   90.00
#
_symmetry.space_group_name_H-M   'P 1'
#
loop_
_entity.id
_entity.type
_entity.pdbx_description
1 polymer ?
#
loop_
_entity_poly.entity_id
_entity_poly.type
_entity_poly.pdbx_seq_one_letter_code
_entity_poly.pdbx_strand_id
1 'polypeptide(L)'
;MQNKINLETQILLKWILLTAAIVILLLIPFILFGNSLENWTNHFFQSAPTKLIAGMVIGFLLSIDIVAPIPSSIVSTAGGYFLGFMEGTIISLAGMTVSCLIGYWVGAKFGRAAVERLVDQKEISRLESLQKKYGDWILIISRSVPLLAETSVLLAGIGHMRLSRFILMVLVSNLGISMVYAAVGAYSAHINSFLFAFAGAILFPGIMIIILKNKKIFNF
;
A
#
# COMPACT_ATOMS: atom_id res chain seq x y z
N MET A 1 0.76 -7.03 -40.59
CA MET A 1 -0.03 -6.35 -39.54
C MET A 1 -0.69 -7.36 -38.60
N GLN A 2 -1.28 -8.42 -39.10
CA GLN A 2 -1.98 -9.46 -38.31
C GLN A 2 -1.10 -10.23 -37.31
N ASN A 3 0.16 -10.52 -37.63
CA ASN A 3 1.09 -11.21 -36.74
C ASN A 3 1.52 -10.40 -35.51
N LYS A 4 1.55 -9.06 -35.59
CA LYS A 4 1.89 -8.18 -34.48
C LYS A 4 0.76 -8.10 -33.44
N ILE A 5 -0.48 -8.04 -33.93
CA ILE A 5 -1.69 -8.03 -33.08
C ILE A 5 -1.81 -9.34 -32.30
N ASN A 6 -1.51 -10.49 -32.93
CA ASN A 6 -1.52 -11.79 -32.27
C ASN A 6 -0.45 -11.91 -31.18
N LEU A 7 0.74 -11.36 -31.38
CA LEU A 7 1.82 -11.39 -30.40
C LEU A 7 1.50 -10.53 -29.15
N GLU A 8 0.98 -9.33 -29.36
CA GLU A 8 0.57 -8.45 -28.27
C GLU A 8 -0.58 -9.04 -27.45
N THR A 9 -1.55 -9.65 -28.12
CA THR A 9 -2.67 -10.33 -27.45
C THR A 9 -2.21 -11.54 -26.64
N GLN A 10 -1.26 -12.33 -27.15
CA GLN A 10 -0.69 -13.47 -26.42
C GLN A 10 0.15 -13.02 -25.21
N ILE A 11 0.89 -11.94 -25.33
CA ILE A 11 1.65 -11.36 -24.20
C ILE A 11 0.67 -10.85 -23.14
N LEU A 12 -0.36 -10.15 -23.54
CA LEU A 12 -1.39 -9.65 -22.62
C LEU A 12 -2.11 -10.79 -21.89
N LEU A 13 -2.47 -11.84 -22.63
CA LEU A 13 -3.11 -13.02 -22.05
C LEU A 13 -2.20 -13.73 -21.05
N LYS A 14 -0.90 -13.88 -21.34
CA LYS A 14 0.09 -14.44 -20.41
C LYS A 14 0.20 -13.63 -19.11
N TRP A 15 0.21 -12.29 -19.21
CA TRP A 15 0.25 -11.43 -18.03
C TRP A 15 -1.05 -11.52 -17.21
N ILE A 16 -2.21 -11.58 -17.87
CA ILE A 16 -3.51 -11.78 -17.20
C ILE A 16 -3.54 -13.12 -16.47
N LEU A 17 -3.12 -14.19 -17.14
CA LEU A 17 -3.08 -15.53 -16.55
C LEU A 17 -2.09 -15.61 -15.38
N LEU A 18 -0.91 -14.99 -15.50
CA LEU A 18 0.08 -14.94 -14.43
C LEU A 18 -0.47 -14.18 -13.22
N THR A 19 -1.09 -13.03 -13.46
CA THR A 19 -1.70 -12.21 -12.39
C THR A 19 -2.86 -12.97 -11.73
N ALA A 20 -3.72 -13.61 -12.52
CA ALA A 20 -4.80 -14.43 -11.99
C ALA A 20 -4.27 -15.62 -11.18
N ALA A 21 -3.22 -16.30 -11.63
CA ALA A 21 -2.59 -17.40 -10.90
C ALA A 21 -2.00 -16.93 -9.56
N ILE A 22 -1.33 -15.77 -9.54
CA ILE A 22 -0.80 -15.18 -8.30
C ILE A 22 -1.94 -14.83 -7.35
N VAL A 23 -3.00 -14.20 -7.83
CA VAL A 23 -4.18 -13.85 -7.02
C VAL A 23 -4.84 -15.11 -6.45
N ILE A 24 -5.03 -16.15 -7.28
CA ILE A 24 -5.58 -17.44 -6.84
C ILE A 24 -4.68 -18.06 -5.77
N LEU A 25 -3.36 -18.08 -5.98
CA LEU A 25 -2.40 -18.64 -5.03
C LEU A 25 -2.44 -17.91 -3.68
N LEU A 26 -2.60 -16.58 -3.70
CA LEU A 26 -2.75 -15.77 -2.49
C LEU A 26 -4.11 -15.98 -1.80
N LEU A 27 -5.16 -16.31 -2.55
CA LEU A 27 -6.49 -16.57 -2.00
C LEU A 27 -6.65 -17.99 -1.42
N ILE A 28 -5.86 -18.97 -1.87
CA ILE A 28 -5.95 -20.37 -1.40
C ILE A 28 -5.91 -20.49 0.12
N PRO A 29 -4.94 -19.91 0.86
CA PRO A 29 -4.90 -19.99 2.32
C PRO A 29 -6.15 -19.41 2.98
N PHE A 30 -6.71 -18.33 2.40
CA PHE A 30 -7.92 -17.69 2.92
C PHE A 30 -9.19 -18.48 2.63
N ILE A 31 -9.26 -19.16 1.48
CA ILE A 31 -10.38 -20.05 1.17
C ILE A 31 -10.35 -21.29 2.08
N LEU A 32 -9.16 -21.82 2.36
CA LEU A 32 -9.00 -23.03 3.17
C LEU A 32 -9.14 -22.76 4.68
N PHE A 33 -8.67 -21.62 5.16
CA PHE A 33 -8.61 -21.28 6.58
C PHE A 33 -9.48 -20.10 6.97
N GLY A 34 -10.23 -19.49 6.03
CA GLY A 34 -10.99 -18.26 6.23
C GLY A 34 -11.95 -18.35 7.42
N ASN A 35 -12.74 -19.42 7.50
CA ASN A 35 -13.69 -19.62 8.60
C ASN A 35 -12.98 -19.84 9.95
N SER A 36 -11.83 -20.50 9.97
CA SER A 36 -11.04 -20.72 11.19
C SER A 36 -10.36 -19.43 11.64
N LEU A 37 -9.85 -18.65 10.69
CA LEU A 37 -9.30 -17.30 10.94
C LEU A 37 -10.40 -16.34 11.42
N GLU A 38 -11.56 -16.35 10.80
CA GLU A 38 -12.70 -15.50 11.16
C GLU A 38 -13.21 -15.85 12.59
N ASN A 39 -13.36 -17.13 12.90
CA ASN A 39 -13.76 -17.57 14.24
C ASN A 39 -12.70 -17.23 15.29
N TRP A 40 -11.43 -17.46 15.01
CA TRP A 40 -10.34 -17.10 15.91
C TRP A 40 -10.26 -15.58 16.11
N THR A 41 -10.41 -14.82 15.07
CA THR A 41 -10.37 -13.36 15.10
C THR A 41 -11.58 -12.80 15.85
N ASN A 42 -12.78 -13.29 15.58
CA ASN A 42 -13.98 -12.88 16.30
C ASN A 42 -13.89 -13.20 17.80
N HIS A 43 -13.35 -14.37 18.16
CA HIS A 43 -13.16 -14.74 19.56
C HIS A 43 -12.09 -13.88 20.23
N PHE A 44 -11.01 -13.56 19.52
CA PHE A 44 -9.94 -12.71 20.03
C PHE A 44 -10.38 -11.25 20.18
N PHE A 45 -11.26 -10.74 19.31
CA PHE A 45 -11.65 -9.32 19.26
C PHE A 45 -12.98 -8.99 19.95
N GLN A 46 -13.68 -9.94 20.57
CA GLN A 46 -14.94 -9.68 21.27
C GLN A 46 -14.79 -9.06 22.67
N SER A 47 -13.59 -8.99 23.23
CA SER A 47 -13.34 -8.39 24.55
C SER A 47 -12.95 -6.91 24.43
N ALA A 48 -13.53 -6.04 25.25
CA ALA A 48 -13.35 -4.59 25.23
C ALA A 48 -11.90 -4.06 25.30
N PRO A 49 -10.94 -4.69 26.04
CA PRO A 49 -9.54 -4.30 25.98
C PRO A 49 -8.89 -4.58 24.62
N THR A 50 -9.51 -5.33 23.77
CA THR A 50 -9.00 -5.87 22.52
C THR A 50 -8.98 -4.84 21.40
N LYS A 51 -9.93 -3.88 21.36
CA LYS A 51 -9.92 -2.80 20.34
C LYS A 51 -8.69 -1.91 20.47
N LEU A 52 -8.30 -1.58 21.71
CA LEU A 52 -7.09 -0.79 21.96
C LEU A 52 -5.83 -1.57 21.55
N ILE A 53 -5.76 -2.85 21.90
CA ILE A 53 -4.65 -3.73 21.52
C ILE A 53 -4.59 -3.87 19.99
N ALA A 54 -5.72 -4.10 19.33
CA ALA A 54 -5.80 -4.16 17.88
C ALA A 54 -5.30 -2.87 17.22
N GLY A 55 -5.72 -1.72 17.73
CA GLY A 55 -5.26 -0.42 17.26
C GLY A 55 -3.76 -0.23 17.42
N MET A 56 -3.21 -0.61 18.58
CA MET A 56 -1.76 -0.55 18.82
C MET A 56 -0.98 -1.47 17.88
N VAL A 57 -1.44 -2.70 17.67
CA VAL A 57 -0.78 -3.67 16.76
C VAL A 57 -0.83 -3.16 15.31
N ILE A 58 -1.99 -2.70 14.83
CA ILE A 58 -2.16 -2.17 13.49
C ILE A 58 -1.29 -0.92 13.29
N GLY A 59 -1.32 0.01 14.22
CA GLY A 59 -0.50 1.22 14.20
C GLY A 59 0.99 0.90 14.21
N PHE A 60 1.43 -0.04 15.02
CA PHE A 60 2.82 -0.50 15.08
C PHE A 60 3.26 -1.16 13.77
N LEU A 61 2.48 -2.11 13.24
CA LEU A 61 2.78 -2.77 11.97
C LEU A 61 2.92 -1.77 10.82
N LEU A 62 2.00 -0.80 10.73
CA LEU A 62 2.06 0.25 9.72
C LEU A 62 3.21 1.22 9.94
N SER A 63 3.67 1.41 11.18
CA SER A 63 4.81 2.29 11.49
C SER A 63 6.15 1.71 11.06
N ILE A 64 6.29 0.38 11.04
CA ILE A 64 7.52 -0.31 10.64
C ILE A 64 7.50 -0.78 9.18
N ASP A 65 6.46 -0.49 8.41
CA ASP A 65 6.24 -0.92 7.02
C ASP A 65 7.44 -0.60 6.12
N ILE A 66 8.08 0.56 6.29
CA ILE A 66 9.28 0.95 5.53
C ILE A 66 10.51 0.06 5.79
N VAL A 67 10.55 -0.62 6.93
CA VAL A 67 11.67 -1.48 7.35
C VAL A 67 11.35 -2.95 7.09
N ALA A 68 10.14 -3.36 7.41
CA ALA A 68 9.63 -4.71 7.17
C ALA A 68 8.57 -4.63 6.06
N PRO A 69 8.73 -5.34 4.93
CA PRO A 69 7.77 -5.25 3.82
C PRO A 69 6.43 -5.87 4.21
N ILE A 70 5.62 -5.10 4.91
CA ILE A 70 4.29 -5.47 5.37
C ILE A 70 3.27 -4.90 4.37
N PRO A 71 2.32 -5.68 3.85
CA PRO A 71 1.29 -5.16 2.96
C PRO A 71 0.36 -4.18 3.69
N SER A 72 0.70 -2.89 3.68
CA SER A 72 -0.03 -1.82 4.38
C SER A 72 -1.51 -1.75 3.98
N SER A 73 -1.85 -2.13 2.75
CA SER A 73 -3.23 -2.24 2.28
C SER A 73 -4.03 -3.27 3.08
N ILE A 74 -3.44 -4.44 3.36
CA ILE A 74 -4.09 -5.50 4.14
C ILE A 74 -4.24 -5.07 5.60
N VAL A 75 -3.18 -4.51 6.19
CA VAL A 75 -3.18 -4.07 7.58
C VAL A 75 -4.18 -2.92 7.80
N SER A 76 -4.23 -1.95 6.89
CA SER A 76 -5.20 -0.84 6.96
C SER A 76 -6.64 -1.31 6.75
N THR A 77 -6.86 -2.31 5.87
CA THR A 77 -8.18 -2.92 5.68
C THR A 77 -8.61 -3.69 6.93
N ALA A 78 -7.69 -4.44 7.56
CA ALA A 78 -7.95 -5.07 8.85
C ALA A 78 -8.26 -4.03 9.94
N GLY A 79 -7.58 -2.88 9.93
CA GLY A 79 -7.90 -1.74 10.78
C GLY A 79 -9.35 -1.28 10.64
N GLY A 80 -9.83 -1.11 9.41
CA GLY A 80 -11.23 -0.79 9.14
C GLY A 80 -12.19 -1.89 9.59
N TYR A 81 -11.84 -3.16 9.37
CA TYR A 81 -12.65 -4.31 9.75
C TYR A 81 -12.85 -4.41 11.28
N PHE A 82 -11.77 -4.29 12.07
CA PHE A 82 -11.82 -4.49 13.51
C PHE A 82 -12.18 -3.24 14.31
N LEU A 83 -11.77 -2.07 13.86
CA LEU A 83 -11.92 -0.81 14.57
C LEU A 83 -13.08 0.03 14.03
N GLY A 84 -13.55 -0.28 12.82
CA GLY A 84 -14.49 0.54 12.08
C GLY A 84 -13.82 1.63 11.24
N PHE A 85 -14.61 2.35 10.47
CA PHE A 85 -14.11 3.30 9.47
C PHE A 85 -13.26 4.43 10.08
N MET A 86 -13.77 5.11 11.09
CA MET A 86 -13.11 6.31 11.65
C MET A 86 -11.82 5.97 12.39
N GLU A 87 -11.89 5.05 13.35
CA GLU A 87 -10.73 4.62 14.16
C GLU A 87 -9.68 3.94 13.29
N GLY A 88 -10.10 3.05 12.36
CA GLY A 88 -9.22 2.40 11.41
C GLY A 88 -8.51 3.40 10.50
N THR A 89 -9.22 4.45 10.02
CA THR A 89 -8.61 5.53 9.23
C THR A 89 -7.56 6.28 10.02
N ILE A 90 -7.88 6.71 11.25
CA ILE A 90 -6.98 7.52 12.09
C ILE A 90 -5.71 6.73 12.41
N ILE A 91 -5.86 5.47 12.83
CA ILE A 91 -4.72 4.62 13.21
C ILE A 91 -3.87 4.29 11.98
N SER A 92 -4.49 3.98 10.85
CA SER A 92 -3.76 3.74 9.60
C SER A 92 -3.02 4.98 9.12
N LEU A 93 -3.66 6.15 9.16
CA LEU A 93 -3.03 7.44 8.83
C LEU A 93 -1.82 7.71 9.72
N ALA A 94 -1.97 7.55 11.04
CA ALA A 94 -0.88 7.77 11.98
C ALA A 94 0.28 6.81 11.75
N GLY A 95 0.02 5.50 11.67
CA GLY A 95 1.04 4.47 11.44
C GLY A 95 1.79 4.67 10.14
N MET A 96 1.08 4.84 9.01
CA MET A 96 1.72 5.11 7.72
C MET A 96 2.51 6.42 7.69
N THR A 97 2.05 7.44 8.41
CA THR A 97 2.79 8.71 8.50
C THR A 97 4.08 8.54 9.29
N VAL A 98 4.05 7.79 10.39
CA VAL A 98 5.26 7.45 11.16
C VAL A 98 6.24 6.66 10.29
N SER A 99 5.78 5.66 9.54
CA SER A 99 6.60 4.91 8.58
C SER A 99 7.29 5.84 7.57
N CYS A 100 6.54 6.78 6.99
CA CYS A 100 7.11 7.76 6.07
C CYS A 100 8.14 8.67 6.73
N LEU A 101 7.92 9.09 7.97
CA LEU A 101 8.90 9.90 8.72
C LEU A 101 10.18 9.10 8.97
N ILE A 102 10.08 7.83 9.34
CA ILE A 102 11.24 6.93 9.49
C ILE A 102 12.00 6.86 8.16
N GLY A 103 11.33 6.59 7.04
CA GLY A 103 11.95 6.55 5.72
C GLY A 103 12.63 7.86 5.32
N TYR A 104 11.97 8.99 5.56
CA TYR A 104 12.56 10.31 5.34
C TYR A 104 13.86 10.50 6.15
N TRP A 105 13.84 10.16 7.44
CA TRP A 105 15.03 10.28 8.30
C TRP A 105 16.14 9.32 7.88
N VAL A 106 15.80 8.11 7.46
CA VAL A 106 16.77 7.14 6.91
C VAL A 106 17.44 7.73 5.67
N GLY A 107 16.65 8.26 4.72
CA GLY A 107 17.17 8.91 3.53
C GLY A 107 18.06 10.12 3.85
N ALA A 108 17.61 10.98 4.76
CA ALA A 108 18.32 12.19 5.15
C ALA A 108 19.65 11.90 5.89
N LYS A 109 19.67 10.85 6.74
CA LYS A 109 20.81 10.51 7.59
C LYS A 109 21.87 9.69 6.86
N PHE A 110 21.42 8.67 6.12
CA PHE A 110 22.34 7.71 5.48
C PHE A 110 22.66 8.08 4.04
N GLY A 111 21.90 8.97 3.43
CA GLY A 111 22.15 9.49 2.10
C GLY A 111 21.97 8.47 0.96
N ARG A 112 22.35 8.91 -0.23
CA ARG A 112 22.15 8.16 -1.48
C ARG A 112 22.84 6.78 -1.49
N ALA A 113 24.08 6.70 -1.04
CA ALA A 113 24.87 5.47 -1.09
C ALA A 113 24.28 4.32 -0.27
N ALA A 114 23.57 4.62 0.83
CA ALA A 114 22.87 3.61 1.62
C ALA A 114 21.56 3.18 0.96
N VAL A 115 20.83 4.13 0.37
CA VAL A 115 19.56 3.83 -0.31
C VAL A 115 19.78 3.00 -1.57
N GLU A 116 20.86 3.25 -2.32
CA GLU A 116 21.25 2.44 -3.49
C GLU A 116 21.57 0.98 -3.16
N ARG A 117 21.83 0.65 -1.90
CA ARG A 117 21.97 -0.74 -1.45
C ARG A 117 20.65 -1.42 -1.12
N LEU A 118 19.60 -0.64 -0.86
CA LEU A 118 18.28 -1.12 -0.46
C LEU A 118 17.28 -1.14 -1.64
N VAL A 119 17.51 -0.30 -2.63
CA VAL A 119 16.58 -0.06 -3.75
C VAL A 119 17.32 -0.22 -5.07
N ASP A 120 16.70 -0.87 -6.04
CA ASP A 120 17.25 -1.03 -7.40
C ASP A 120 17.48 0.35 -8.06
N GLN A 121 18.64 0.49 -8.69
CA GLN A 121 19.06 1.69 -9.43
C GLN A 121 18.03 2.12 -10.50
N LYS A 122 17.33 1.16 -11.09
CA LYS A 122 16.26 1.43 -12.06
C LYS A 122 15.07 2.19 -11.44
N GLU A 123 14.69 1.82 -10.23
CA GLU A 123 13.58 2.47 -9.52
C GLU A 123 13.98 3.88 -9.06
N ILE A 124 15.22 4.06 -8.61
CA ILE A 124 15.75 5.37 -8.26
C ILE A 124 15.74 6.29 -9.49
N SER A 125 16.31 5.86 -10.62
CA SER A 125 16.35 6.64 -11.86
C SER A 125 14.95 6.98 -12.40
N ARG A 126 14.03 6.06 -12.27
CA ARG A 126 12.63 6.25 -12.64
C ARG A 126 11.97 7.32 -11.79
N LEU A 127 12.14 7.28 -10.48
CA LEU A 127 11.60 8.29 -9.57
C LEU A 127 12.23 9.66 -9.76
N GLU A 128 13.53 9.73 -10.01
CA GLU A 128 14.19 11.00 -10.33
C GLU A 128 13.63 11.64 -11.61
N SER A 129 13.33 10.83 -12.62
CA SER A 129 12.69 11.30 -13.85
C SER A 129 11.25 11.81 -13.60
N LEU A 130 10.50 11.10 -12.78
CA LEU A 130 9.16 11.49 -12.37
C LEU A 130 9.19 12.73 -11.46
N GLN A 131 10.17 12.84 -10.57
CA GLN A 131 10.34 14.02 -9.71
C GLN A 131 10.67 15.28 -10.53
N LYS A 132 11.51 15.17 -11.58
CA LYS A 132 11.75 16.27 -12.53
C LYS A 132 10.48 16.73 -13.23
N LYS A 133 9.56 15.81 -13.54
CA LYS A 133 8.31 16.09 -14.25
C LYS A 133 7.20 16.61 -13.34
N TYR A 134 7.05 16.04 -12.15
CA TYR A 134 5.91 16.29 -11.27
C TYR A 134 6.29 17.01 -9.97
N GLY A 135 7.60 17.25 -9.73
CA GLY A 135 8.06 17.88 -8.49
C GLY A 135 7.64 17.11 -7.24
N ASP A 136 7.25 17.83 -6.20
CA ASP A 136 6.88 17.26 -4.90
C ASP A 136 5.59 16.40 -4.95
N TRP A 137 4.76 16.57 -5.99
CA TRP A 137 3.55 15.77 -6.21
C TRP A 137 3.84 14.29 -6.44
N ILE A 138 5.10 13.96 -6.73
CA ILE A 138 5.52 12.56 -6.89
C ILE A 138 5.25 11.73 -5.64
N LEU A 139 5.31 12.33 -4.45
CA LEU A 139 5.00 11.64 -3.18
C LEU A 139 3.55 11.16 -3.13
N ILE A 140 2.62 11.89 -3.75
CA ILE A 140 1.20 11.49 -3.83
C ILE A 140 1.01 10.47 -4.94
N ILE A 141 1.57 10.73 -6.12
CA ILE A 141 1.39 9.89 -7.31
C ILE A 141 2.03 8.51 -7.12
N SER A 142 3.20 8.45 -6.49
CA SER A 142 3.93 7.20 -6.24
C SER A 142 3.18 6.23 -5.32
N ARG A 143 2.25 6.72 -4.50
CA ARG A 143 1.47 5.89 -3.58
C ARG A 143 0.65 4.80 -4.26
N SER A 144 0.34 4.96 -5.55
CA SER A 144 -0.37 3.93 -6.33
C SER A 144 0.50 2.70 -6.63
N VAL A 145 1.82 2.80 -6.46
CA VAL A 145 2.78 1.71 -6.70
C VAL A 145 3.63 1.53 -5.46
N PRO A 146 3.49 0.43 -4.70
CA PRO A 146 4.11 0.27 -3.38
C PRO A 146 5.61 0.56 -3.36
N LEU A 147 6.40 -0.07 -4.23
CA LEU A 147 7.85 0.13 -4.29
C LEU A 147 8.23 1.60 -4.58
N LEU A 148 7.49 2.28 -5.45
CA LEU A 148 7.72 3.70 -5.75
C LEU A 148 7.34 4.59 -4.57
N ALA A 149 6.32 4.20 -3.79
CA ALA A 149 5.91 4.92 -2.60
C ALA A 149 7.03 4.98 -1.56
N GLU A 150 7.59 3.82 -1.23
CA GLU A 150 8.70 3.70 -0.26
C GLU A 150 9.96 4.43 -0.74
N THR A 151 10.35 4.18 -2.01
CA THR A 151 11.52 4.82 -2.59
C THR A 151 11.38 6.34 -2.69
N SER A 152 10.18 6.86 -2.98
CA SER A 152 9.94 8.32 -3.05
C SER A 152 10.15 9.02 -1.71
N VAL A 153 9.80 8.35 -0.61
CA VAL A 153 9.99 8.84 0.75
C VAL A 153 11.48 8.92 1.10
N LEU A 154 12.24 7.86 0.77
CA LEU A 154 13.70 7.84 0.95
C LEU A 154 14.38 8.94 0.14
N LEU A 155 13.98 9.13 -1.13
CA LEU A 155 14.51 10.19 -1.99
C LEU A 155 14.16 11.61 -1.50
N ALA A 156 12.98 11.79 -0.93
CA ALA A 156 12.62 13.07 -0.30
C ALA A 156 13.55 13.41 0.87
N GLY A 157 13.97 12.39 1.64
CA GLY A 157 14.97 12.52 2.69
C GLY A 157 16.36 12.86 2.13
N ILE A 158 16.84 12.13 1.11
CA ILE A 158 18.13 12.38 0.45
C ILE A 158 18.19 13.81 -0.12
N GLY A 159 17.09 14.25 -0.73
CA GLY A 159 16.96 15.59 -1.29
C GLY A 159 16.76 16.70 -0.24
N HIS A 160 16.79 16.37 1.06
CA HIS A 160 16.53 17.31 2.16
C HIS A 160 15.27 18.17 1.91
N MET A 161 14.19 17.57 1.41
CA MET A 161 12.92 18.24 1.22
C MET A 161 12.48 18.91 2.53
N ARG A 162 11.93 20.13 2.48
CA ARG A 162 11.42 20.80 3.67
C ARG A 162 10.39 19.91 4.39
N LEU A 163 10.65 19.63 5.67
CA LEU A 163 9.85 18.69 6.47
C LEU A 163 8.35 19.04 6.48
N SER A 164 8.01 20.33 6.54
CA SER A 164 6.62 20.79 6.49
C SER A 164 5.90 20.42 5.18
N ARG A 165 6.57 20.58 4.04
CA ARG A 165 6.04 20.14 2.73
C ARG A 165 5.93 18.63 2.65
N PHE A 166 6.95 17.92 3.12
CA PHE A 166 6.95 16.46 3.16
C PHE A 166 5.75 15.94 3.96
N ILE A 167 5.58 16.43 5.20
CA ILE A 167 4.46 16.03 6.06
C ILE A 167 3.12 16.31 5.39
N LEU A 168 2.94 17.49 4.79
CA LEU A 168 1.70 17.84 4.12
C LEU A 168 1.37 16.85 2.98
N MET A 169 2.34 16.56 2.10
CA MET A 169 2.14 15.63 0.98
C MET A 169 1.85 14.21 1.48
N VAL A 170 2.56 13.77 2.50
CA VAL A 170 2.37 12.45 3.13
C VAL A 170 1.00 12.35 3.81
N LEU A 171 0.59 13.36 4.57
CA LEU A 171 -0.73 13.37 5.22
C LEU A 171 -1.86 13.32 4.20
N VAL A 172 -1.80 14.13 3.15
CA VAL A 172 -2.82 14.13 2.09
C VAL A 172 -2.90 12.77 1.40
N SER A 173 -1.76 12.19 1.04
CA SER A 173 -1.74 10.89 0.35
C SER A 173 -2.16 9.74 1.26
N ASN A 174 -1.65 9.69 2.49
CA ASN A 174 -2.00 8.64 3.45
C ASN A 174 -3.45 8.73 3.89
N LEU A 175 -4.01 9.94 4.04
CA LEU A 175 -5.42 10.12 4.38
C LEU A 175 -6.33 9.45 3.33
N GLY A 176 -6.10 9.75 2.06
CA GLY A 176 -6.88 9.15 0.97
C GLY A 176 -6.82 7.62 0.98
N ILE A 177 -5.63 7.06 1.12
CA ILE A 177 -5.43 5.61 1.14
C ILE A 177 -6.04 4.99 2.40
N SER A 178 -5.80 5.57 3.57
CA SER A 178 -6.36 5.08 4.84
C SER A 178 -7.88 5.07 4.83
N MET A 179 -8.51 6.12 4.30
CA MET A 179 -9.97 6.19 4.17
C MET A 179 -10.51 5.07 3.27
N VAL A 180 -9.87 4.84 2.12
CA VAL A 180 -10.33 3.82 1.18
C VAL A 180 -10.22 2.43 1.78
N TYR A 181 -9.05 2.06 2.34
CA TYR A 181 -8.87 0.73 2.91
C TYR A 181 -9.69 0.52 4.19
N ALA A 182 -9.80 1.53 5.05
CA ALA A 182 -10.65 1.45 6.22
C ALA A 182 -12.13 1.34 5.84
N ALA A 183 -12.59 2.03 4.79
CA ALA A 183 -13.95 1.88 4.28
C ALA A 183 -14.22 0.46 3.77
N VAL A 184 -13.31 -0.11 2.97
CA VAL A 184 -13.40 -1.49 2.49
C VAL A 184 -13.48 -2.47 3.67
N GLY A 185 -12.62 -2.29 4.69
CA GLY A 185 -12.62 -3.13 5.88
C GLY A 185 -13.90 -3.01 6.68
N ALA A 186 -14.35 -1.80 6.97
CA ALA A 186 -15.57 -1.54 7.74
C ALA A 186 -16.84 -2.07 7.02
N TYR A 187 -16.91 -1.89 5.69
CA TYR A 187 -17.99 -2.46 4.89
C TYR A 187 -17.99 -3.98 4.93
N SER A 188 -16.83 -4.60 4.82
CA SER A 188 -16.67 -6.06 4.89
C SER A 188 -17.05 -6.62 6.25
N ALA A 189 -16.78 -5.91 7.33
CA ALA A 189 -17.24 -6.27 8.68
C ALA A 189 -18.77 -6.25 8.79
N HIS A 190 -19.43 -5.31 8.11
CA HIS A 190 -20.89 -5.18 8.12
C HIS A 190 -21.60 -6.36 7.44
N ILE A 191 -20.97 -6.97 6.43
CA ILE A 191 -21.47 -8.19 5.75
C ILE A 191 -20.84 -9.48 6.30
N ASN A 192 -20.15 -9.39 7.44
CA ASN A 192 -19.47 -10.51 8.10
C ASN A 192 -18.57 -11.34 7.16
N SER A 193 -17.84 -10.67 6.27
CA SER A 193 -16.99 -11.35 5.31
C SER A 193 -15.60 -10.74 5.21
N PHE A 194 -14.67 -11.35 5.92
CA PHE A 194 -13.25 -11.00 5.83
C PHE A 194 -12.67 -11.22 4.42
N LEU A 195 -13.26 -12.15 3.66
CA LEU A 195 -12.86 -12.43 2.28
C LEU A 195 -13.03 -11.20 1.38
N PHE A 196 -14.12 -10.43 1.53
CA PHE A 196 -14.33 -9.20 0.78
C PHE A 196 -13.35 -8.11 1.17
N ALA A 197 -12.97 -8.01 2.45
CA ALA A 197 -11.95 -7.08 2.91
C ALA A 197 -10.61 -7.37 2.22
N PHE A 198 -10.22 -8.64 2.21
CA PHE A 198 -8.96 -9.08 1.62
C PHE A 198 -8.95 -8.92 0.10
N ALA A 199 -10.02 -9.32 -0.58
CA ALA A 199 -10.17 -9.12 -2.02
C ALA A 199 -10.10 -7.63 -2.40
N GLY A 200 -10.78 -6.75 -1.66
CA GLY A 200 -10.73 -5.30 -1.84
C GLY A 200 -9.33 -4.73 -1.65
N ALA A 201 -8.60 -5.18 -0.64
CA ALA A 201 -7.24 -4.74 -0.37
C ALA A 201 -6.25 -5.07 -1.51
N ILE A 202 -6.47 -6.19 -2.21
CA ILE A 202 -5.64 -6.61 -3.35
C ILE A 202 -6.11 -5.98 -4.65
N LEU A 203 -7.41 -5.95 -4.90
CA LEU A 203 -7.96 -5.49 -6.18
C LEU A 203 -7.86 -3.98 -6.35
N PHE A 204 -8.00 -3.21 -5.27
CA PHE A 204 -7.98 -1.75 -5.35
C PHE A 204 -6.66 -1.18 -5.92
N PRO A 205 -5.46 -1.57 -5.45
CA PRO A 205 -4.21 -1.14 -6.06
C PRO A 205 -4.09 -1.56 -7.53
N GLY A 206 -4.53 -2.78 -7.86
CA GLY A 206 -4.52 -3.28 -9.23
C GLY A 206 -5.36 -2.43 -10.17
N ILE A 207 -6.58 -2.10 -9.77
CA ILE A 207 -7.48 -1.23 -10.53
C ILE A 207 -6.88 0.17 -10.69
N MET A 208 -6.30 0.74 -9.62
CA MET A 208 -5.65 2.06 -9.67
C MET A 208 -4.50 2.08 -10.66
N ILE A 209 -3.66 1.05 -10.69
CA ILE A 209 -2.55 0.93 -11.64
C ILE A 209 -3.08 0.90 -13.08
N ILE A 210 -4.15 0.16 -13.36
CA ILE A 210 -4.77 0.08 -14.69
C ILE A 210 -5.32 1.45 -15.12
N ILE A 211 -6.01 2.15 -14.22
CA ILE A 211 -6.57 3.48 -14.50
C ILE A 211 -5.45 4.49 -14.80
N LEU A 212 -4.38 4.48 -13.99
CA LEU A 212 -3.25 5.39 -14.15
C LEU A 212 -2.45 5.10 -15.43
N LYS A 213 -2.31 3.83 -15.82
CA LYS A 213 -1.70 3.41 -17.07
C LYS A 213 -2.50 3.93 -18.29
N ASN A 214 -3.83 3.80 -18.25
CA ASN A 214 -4.69 4.30 -19.33
C ASN A 214 -4.62 5.84 -19.51
N LYS A 215 -4.38 6.58 -18.44
CA LYS A 215 -4.20 8.04 -18.49
C LYS A 215 -2.78 8.46 -18.89
N LYS A 216 -1.92 7.55 -19.34
CA LYS A 216 -0.50 7.81 -19.70
C LYS A 216 0.31 8.55 -18.63
N ILE A 217 -0.11 8.46 -17.36
CA ILE A 217 0.60 9.08 -16.24
C ILE A 217 1.85 8.25 -15.91
N PHE A 218 1.76 6.93 -16.10
CA PHE A 218 2.89 6.01 -16.01
C PHE A 218 3.03 5.28 -17.36
N ASN A 219 4.02 5.66 -18.18
CA ASN A 219 4.50 4.81 -19.26
C ASN A 219 5.40 3.73 -18.61
N PHE A 220 4.86 2.54 -18.45
CA PHE A 220 5.63 1.34 -18.12
C PHE A 220 6.34 0.81 -19.35
#